data_2626965af00bb4d0830c3c4c2c8b2f70
#
_entry.id   2626965af00bb4d0830c3c4c2c8b2f70
#
_cell.length_a   1.000
_cell.length_b   1.000
_cell.length_c   1.000
_cell.angle_alpha   90.00
_cell.angle_beta   90.00
_cell.angle_gamma   90.00
#
_symmetry.space_group_name_H-M   'P 1'
#
loop_
_entity.id
_entity.type
_entity.pdbx_description
1 polymer ?
#
loop_
_entity_poly.entity_id
_entity_poly.type
_entity_poly.pdbx_seq_one_letter_code
_entity_poly.pdbx_strand_id
1 'polypeptide(L)'
;MISDYRLEQNLPYDLTRPVAEMAAFFDILPQSDSTDVLKIVQEADGCVAILQTEDGTRRASRPFTILQDVRGEWVRCAKLAVLDVLGQAVRRGLVMPWGILTGVRPGKLAHKLLDSGLSCDELPLYLERHYLLPHGQAQLLTEICLRQRQLLPAAEKQVGIYIGIPFCPTRCSYCSFPSGIVPLEEELQQKFLNFIEQDMLKIGRASCRERV
;
A
#
# COMPACT_ATOMS: atom_id res chain seq x y z
N MET A 1 -23.49 14.41 10.62
CA MET A 1 -22.01 14.31 10.41
C MET A 1 -21.71 12.82 10.22
N ILE A 2 -21.09 12.43 9.13
CA ILE A 2 -20.80 11.03 8.80
C ILE A 2 -19.76 10.44 9.78
N SER A 3 -20.02 9.26 10.37
CA SER A 3 -19.14 8.52 11.27
C SER A 3 -18.77 7.15 10.72
N ASP A 4 -19.61 6.61 9.83
CA ASP A 4 -19.46 5.29 9.23
C ASP A 4 -20.07 5.26 7.84
N TYR A 5 -19.85 4.19 7.09
CA TYR A 5 -20.40 4.00 5.75
C TYR A 5 -20.52 2.51 5.40
N ARG A 6 -21.49 2.18 4.54
CA ARG A 6 -21.57 0.91 3.84
C ARG A 6 -20.93 1.05 2.46
N LEU A 7 -19.95 0.19 2.15
CA LEU A 7 -19.31 0.19 0.84
C LEU A 7 -20.11 -0.64 -0.17
N GLU A 8 -20.38 -0.04 -1.33
CA GLU A 8 -20.92 -0.70 -2.51
C GLU A 8 -19.92 -0.58 -3.67
N GLN A 9 -19.56 -1.69 -4.29
CA GLN A 9 -18.67 -1.70 -5.45
C GLN A 9 -19.04 -2.83 -6.40
N ASN A 10 -18.99 -2.54 -7.71
CA ASN A 10 -19.11 -3.54 -8.76
C ASN A 10 -17.97 -3.29 -9.77
N LEU A 11 -16.78 -3.77 -9.40
CA LEU A 11 -15.52 -3.46 -10.06
C LEU A 11 -14.74 -4.74 -10.31
N PRO A 12 -13.80 -4.75 -11.27
CA PRO A 12 -12.96 -5.92 -11.55
C PRO A 12 -11.98 -6.25 -10.41
N TYR A 13 -11.81 -5.35 -9.45
CA TYR A 13 -10.91 -5.51 -8.30
C TYR A 13 -11.62 -5.17 -7.00
N ASP A 14 -11.30 -5.93 -5.94
CA ASP A 14 -11.70 -5.55 -4.58
C ASP A 14 -10.89 -4.35 -4.07
N LEU A 15 -11.59 -3.25 -3.84
CA LEU A 15 -11.04 -1.99 -3.33
C LEU A 15 -11.44 -1.71 -1.88
N THR A 16 -12.00 -2.67 -1.16
CA THR A 16 -12.47 -2.51 0.24
C THR A 16 -11.37 -1.94 1.12
N ARG A 17 -10.19 -2.55 1.11
CA ARG A 17 -9.06 -2.08 1.92
C ARG A 17 -8.54 -0.71 1.49
N PRO A 18 -8.24 -0.42 0.21
CA PRO A 18 -7.86 0.92 -0.24
C PRO A 18 -8.84 2.02 0.15
N VAL A 19 -10.13 1.76 0.06
CA VAL A 19 -11.19 2.70 0.43
C VAL A 19 -11.18 2.95 1.95
N ALA A 20 -11.14 1.88 2.76
CA ALA A 20 -11.09 1.97 4.22
C ALA A 20 -9.85 2.74 4.72
N GLU A 21 -8.69 2.54 4.08
CA GLU A 21 -7.46 3.30 4.38
C GLU A 21 -7.66 4.82 4.19
N MET A 22 -8.41 5.23 3.16
CA MET A 22 -8.68 6.66 2.93
C MET A 22 -9.75 7.20 3.86
N ALA A 23 -10.81 6.45 4.14
CA ALA A 23 -11.86 6.84 5.07
C ALA A 23 -11.34 7.03 6.50
N ALA A 24 -10.34 6.23 6.90
CA ALA A 24 -9.69 6.33 8.21
C ALA A 24 -9.01 7.70 8.45
N PHE A 25 -8.59 8.43 7.42
CA PHE A 25 -8.07 9.79 7.58
C PHE A 25 -9.12 10.79 8.08
N PHE A 26 -10.41 10.45 7.90
CA PHE A 26 -11.54 11.26 8.35
C PHE A 26 -12.18 10.71 9.63
N ASP A 27 -11.59 9.67 10.24
CA ASP A 27 -12.15 8.94 11.37
C ASP A 27 -13.49 8.25 11.03
N ILE A 28 -13.69 7.87 9.76
CA ILE A 28 -14.90 7.21 9.24
C ILE A 28 -14.60 5.73 9.04
N LEU A 29 -15.44 4.86 9.61
CA LEU A 29 -15.22 3.41 9.58
C LEU A 29 -16.22 2.68 8.66
N PRO A 30 -15.80 1.61 7.98
CA PRO A 30 -16.73 0.77 7.23
C PRO A 30 -17.65 0.00 8.18
N GLN A 31 -18.97 0.04 7.93
CA GLN A 31 -19.98 -0.65 8.70
C GLN A 31 -21.11 -1.17 7.80
N SER A 32 -21.46 -2.44 7.93
CA SER A 32 -22.38 -3.10 6.98
C SER A 32 -23.83 -2.65 7.08
N ASP A 33 -24.25 -2.14 8.23
CA ASP A 33 -25.59 -1.65 8.53
C ASP A 33 -25.72 -0.12 8.51
N SER A 34 -24.66 0.59 8.11
CA SER A 34 -24.70 2.03 7.94
C SER A 34 -25.74 2.46 6.91
N THR A 35 -26.47 3.53 7.22
CA THR A 35 -27.41 4.20 6.31
C THR A 35 -26.68 5.03 5.26
N ASP A 36 -25.47 5.50 5.58
CA ASP A 36 -24.61 6.23 4.66
C ASP A 36 -23.91 5.25 3.70
N VAL A 37 -24.00 5.52 2.40
CA VAL A 37 -23.48 4.60 1.38
C VAL A 37 -22.39 5.25 0.57
N LEU A 38 -21.20 4.62 0.57
CA LEU A 38 -20.10 4.99 -0.31
C LEU A 38 -20.03 4.00 -1.47
N LYS A 39 -20.32 4.47 -2.68
CA LYS A 39 -20.26 3.67 -3.92
C LYS A 39 -19.03 4.00 -4.69
N ILE A 40 -18.35 2.96 -5.19
CA ILE A 40 -17.23 3.10 -6.12
C ILE A 40 -17.63 2.43 -7.43
N VAL A 41 -17.65 3.22 -8.50
CA VAL A 41 -18.09 2.77 -9.82
C VAL A 41 -17.09 3.17 -10.91
N GLN A 42 -17.08 2.42 -11.99
CA GLN A 42 -16.37 2.80 -13.21
C GLN A 42 -17.27 3.68 -14.07
N GLU A 43 -16.74 4.77 -14.55
CA GLU A 43 -17.36 5.58 -15.61
C GLU A 43 -16.31 5.97 -16.64
N ALA A 44 -16.63 5.72 -17.92
CA ALA A 44 -15.74 6.03 -19.04
C ALA A 44 -14.28 5.66 -18.74
N ASP A 45 -13.41 6.67 -18.64
CA ASP A 45 -11.95 6.49 -18.48
C ASP A 45 -11.49 6.64 -17.02
N GLY A 46 -12.37 6.46 -16.03
CA GLY A 46 -12.02 6.76 -14.65
C GLY A 46 -12.79 5.99 -13.59
N CYS A 47 -12.48 6.33 -12.35
CA CYS A 47 -13.13 5.85 -11.15
C CYS A 47 -13.92 6.99 -10.50
N VAL A 48 -15.14 6.69 -10.07
CA VAL A 48 -16.05 7.64 -9.42
C VAL A 48 -16.40 7.13 -8.03
N ALA A 49 -16.25 8.01 -7.04
CA ALA A 49 -16.79 7.82 -5.70
C ALA A 49 -18.08 8.64 -5.52
N ILE A 50 -19.12 8.01 -5.02
CA ILE A 50 -20.42 8.61 -4.75
C ILE A 50 -20.76 8.35 -3.29
N LEU A 51 -20.90 9.40 -2.50
CA LEU A 51 -21.32 9.34 -1.12
C LEU A 51 -22.78 9.77 -1.02
N GLN A 52 -23.64 8.88 -0.54
CA GLN A 52 -25.05 9.12 -0.27
C GLN A 52 -25.26 9.16 1.24
N THR A 53 -25.74 10.27 1.75
CA THR A 53 -26.05 10.51 3.17
C THR A 53 -27.44 11.14 3.30
N GLU A 54 -27.95 11.28 4.50
CA GLU A 54 -29.20 12.02 4.76
C GLU A 54 -29.12 13.48 4.27
N ASP A 55 -27.93 14.09 4.32
CA ASP A 55 -27.68 15.47 3.86
C ASP A 55 -27.62 15.60 2.32
N GLY A 56 -27.70 14.50 1.58
CA GLY A 56 -27.69 14.47 0.12
C GLY A 56 -26.57 13.61 -0.48
N THR A 57 -26.39 13.77 -1.79
CA THR A 57 -25.41 13.00 -2.56
C THR A 57 -24.23 13.88 -2.99
N ARG A 58 -23.02 13.38 -2.77
CA ARG A 58 -21.77 13.99 -3.24
C ARG A 58 -21.07 13.05 -4.20
N ARG A 59 -20.35 13.61 -5.16
CA ARG A 59 -19.66 12.83 -6.20
C ARG A 59 -18.29 13.42 -6.49
N ALA A 60 -17.32 12.54 -6.68
CA ALA A 60 -15.99 12.89 -7.15
C ALA A 60 -15.51 11.86 -8.16
N SER A 61 -14.85 12.30 -9.24
CA SER A 61 -14.31 11.45 -10.29
C SER A 61 -12.80 11.66 -10.45
N ARG A 62 -12.07 10.59 -10.78
CA ARG A 62 -10.66 10.65 -11.09
C ARG A 62 -10.37 9.82 -12.33
N PRO A 63 -9.71 10.40 -13.35
CA PRO A 63 -9.37 9.70 -14.58
C PRO A 63 -8.22 8.71 -14.34
N PHE A 64 -8.19 7.65 -15.11
CA PHE A 64 -7.01 6.79 -15.21
C PHE A 64 -5.89 7.53 -15.94
N THR A 65 -4.67 7.34 -15.46
CA THR A 65 -3.45 7.82 -16.12
C THR A 65 -2.56 6.61 -16.37
N ILE A 66 -2.41 6.22 -17.64
CA ILE A 66 -1.85 4.93 -18.05
C ILE A 66 -0.32 4.87 -17.83
N LEU A 67 0.15 4.93 -16.61
CA LEU A 67 1.59 4.76 -16.30
C LEU A 67 1.89 3.54 -15.42
N GLN A 68 0.86 2.76 -15.04
CA GLN A 68 1.01 1.60 -14.16
C GLN A 68 0.22 0.39 -14.65
N ASP A 69 0.35 -0.72 -13.91
CA ASP A 69 -0.58 -1.82 -14.11
C ASP A 69 -2.02 -1.39 -13.80
N VAL A 70 -2.95 -2.01 -14.48
CA VAL A 70 -4.38 -1.68 -14.41
C VAL A 70 -4.91 -1.68 -12.97
N ARG A 71 -4.49 -2.65 -12.14
CA ARG A 71 -4.91 -2.71 -10.73
C ARG A 71 -4.37 -1.53 -9.92
N GLY A 72 -3.11 -1.16 -10.14
CA GLY A 72 -2.50 0.00 -9.48
C GLY A 72 -3.24 1.30 -9.78
N GLU A 73 -3.68 1.48 -11.03
CA GLU A 73 -4.50 2.63 -11.44
C GLU A 73 -5.87 2.64 -10.77
N TRP A 74 -6.55 1.50 -10.69
CA TRP A 74 -7.81 1.40 -9.96
C TRP A 74 -7.66 1.80 -8.50
N VAL A 75 -6.64 1.28 -7.82
CA VAL A 75 -6.36 1.62 -6.42
C VAL A 75 -6.07 3.11 -6.27
N ARG A 76 -5.25 3.69 -7.13
CA ARG A 76 -4.90 5.12 -7.10
C ARG A 76 -6.13 6.00 -7.31
N CYS A 77 -6.89 5.75 -8.37
CA CYS A 77 -8.08 6.53 -8.71
C CYS A 77 -9.15 6.44 -7.62
N ALA A 78 -9.41 5.24 -7.10
CA ALA A 78 -10.38 5.06 -6.02
C ALA A 78 -9.97 5.80 -4.75
N LYS A 79 -8.71 5.70 -4.33
CA LYS A 79 -8.20 6.45 -3.17
C LYS A 79 -8.38 7.95 -3.33
N LEU A 80 -8.03 8.51 -4.48
CA LEU A 80 -8.20 9.94 -4.76
C LEU A 80 -9.68 10.35 -4.80
N ALA A 81 -10.53 9.59 -5.47
CA ALA A 81 -11.96 9.89 -5.54
C ALA A 81 -12.64 9.83 -4.16
N VAL A 82 -12.25 8.86 -3.32
CA VAL A 82 -12.75 8.74 -1.93
C VAL A 82 -12.30 9.93 -1.09
N LEU A 83 -11.03 10.33 -1.17
CA LEU A 83 -10.54 11.52 -0.45
C LEU A 83 -11.32 12.78 -0.85
N ASP A 84 -11.58 12.98 -2.13
CA ASP A 84 -12.31 14.14 -2.60
C ASP A 84 -13.75 14.15 -2.08
N VAL A 85 -14.48 13.03 -2.21
CA VAL A 85 -15.89 12.98 -1.81
C VAL A 85 -16.08 13.08 -0.30
N LEU A 86 -15.19 12.47 0.49
CA LEU A 86 -15.21 12.58 1.95
C LEU A 86 -14.76 13.96 2.41
N GLY A 87 -13.75 14.55 1.76
CA GLY A 87 -13.29 15.91 2.05
C GLY A 87 -14.40 16.97 1.84
N GLN A 88 -15.25 16.78 0.82
CA GLN A 88 -16.45 17.61 0.61
C GLN A 88 -17.47 17.46 1.75
N ALA A 89 -17.58 16.27 2.33
CA ALA A 89 -18.52 15.97 3.40
C ALA A 89 -18.06 16.49 4.76
N VAL A 90 -16.78 16.32 5.09
CA VAL A 90 -16.26 16.56 6.45
C VAL A 90 -15.66 17.97 6.62
N ARG A 91 -15.28 18.65 5.55
CA ARG A 91 -14.67 20.00 5.55
C ARG A 91 -13.48 20.13 6.51
N ARG A 92 -12.70 19.06 6.68
CA ARG A 92 -11.54 19.01 7.56
C ARG A 92 -10.27 19.06 6.74
N GLY A 93 -9.31 19.87 7.16
CA GLY A 93 -7.93 19.81 6.61
C GLY A 93 -7.29 18.48 6.96
N LEU A 94 -6.75 17.76 5.97
CA LEU A 94 -6.09 16.50 6.18
C LEU A 94 -4.58 16.67 6.19
N VAL A 95 -3.93 16.01 7.15
CA VAL A 95 -2.48 15.85 7.15
C VAL A 95 -2.18 14.43 6.68
N MET A 96 -1.66 14.31 5.47
CA MET A 96 -1.28 13.03 4.88
C MET A 96 0.24 13.01 4.64
N PRO A 97 1.03 12.53 5.62
CA PRO A 97 2.51 12.57 5.53
C PRO A 97 3.07 11.86 4.31
N TRP A 98 2.38 10.83 3.80
CA TRP A 98 2.75 10.05 2.62
C TRP A 98 1.68 10.06 1.53
N GLY A 99 0.83 11.09 1.51
CA GLY A 99 -0.26 11.18 0.56
C GLY A 99 -1.15 9.94 0.60
N ILE A 100 -1.50 9.41 -0.57
CA ILE A 100 -2.28 8.17 -0.69
C ILE A 100 -1.45 6.88 -0.66
N LEU A 101 -0.13 6.96 -0.41
CA LEU A 101 0.76 5.80 -0.34
C LEU A 101 0.67 5.08 1.02
N THR A 102 -0.53 4.76 1.46
CA THR A 102 -0.81 3.98 2.66
C THR A 102 -0.78 2.48 2.34
N GLY A 103 -0.25 1.68 3.25
CA GLY A 103 -0.24 0.21 3.12
C GLY A 103 0.57 -0.34 1.94
N VAL A 104 1.38 0.48 1.27
CA VAL A 104 2.23 0.09 0.13
C VAL A 104 3.71 0.27 0.45
N ARG A 105 4.56 -0.32 -0.38
CA ARG A 105 6.01 -0.11 -0.34
C ARG A 105 6.35 1.05 -1.29
N PRO A 106 6.52 2.30 -0.82
CA PRO A 106 6.69 3.45 -1.70
C PRO A 106 7.93 3.34 -2.59
N GLY A 107 9.04 2.78 -2.08
CA GLY A 107 10.23 2.53 -2.88
C GLY A 107 9.98 1.61 -4.07
N LYS A 108 9.18 0.56 -3.92
CA LYS A 108 8.82 -0.34 -5.04
C LYS A 108 8.07 0.41 -6.16
N LEU A 109 7.16 1.31 -5.78
CA LEU A 109 6.46 2.17 -6.74
C LEU A 109 7.43 3.11 -7.47
N ALA A 110 8.29 3.82 -6.71
CA ALA A 110 9.24 4.76 -7.28
C ALA A 110 10.24 4.08 -8.23
N HIS A 111 10.77 2.90 -7.86
CA HIS A 111 11.59 2.10 -8.77
C HIS A 111 10.85 1.72 -10.06
N LYS A 112 9.59 1.28 -9.94
CA LYS A 112 8.77 0.91 -11.10
C LYS A 112 8.53 2.10 -12.03
N LEU A 113 8.29 3.29 -11.49
CA LEU A 113 8.11 4.52 -12.27
C LEU A 113 9.40 4.90 -13.01
N LEU A 114 10.56 4.82 -12.35
CA LEU A 114 11.86 5.03 -12.98
C LEU A 114 12.13 3.99 -14.08
N ASP A 115 11.76 2.71 -13.86
CA ASP A 115 11.92 1.64 -14.85
C ASP A 115 10.99 1.83 -16.05
N SER A 116 9.85 2.51 -15.87
CA SER A 116 8.92 2.85 -16.95
C SER A 116 9.33 4.10 -17.76
N GLY A 117 10.47 4.72 -17.41
CA GLY A 117 11.07 5.81 -18.19
C GLY A 117 10.93 7.20 -17.58
N LEU A 118 10.35 7.36 -16.38
CA LEU A 118 10.42 8.66 -15.70
C LEU A 118 11.87 9.00 -15.34
N SER A 119 12.25 10.24 -15.60
CA SER A 119 13.55 10.74 -15.13
C SER A 119 13.55 10.99 -13.62
N CYS A 120 14.77 11.13 -13.08
CA CYS A 120 14.95 11.42 -11.65
C CYS A 120 14.36 12.79 -11.25
N ASP A 121 14.34 13.74 -12.17
CA ASP A 121 13.80 15.08 -11.94
C ASP A 121 12.27 15.12 -12.05
N GLU A 122 11.69 14.25 -12.86
CA GLU A 122 10.24 14.14 -13.03
C GLU A 122 9.57 13.34 -11.91
N LEU A 123 10.27 12.37 -11.32
CA LEU A 123 9.69 11.48 -10.32
C LEU A 123 9.10 12.21 -9.11
N PRO A 124 9.76 13.22 -8.48
CA PRO A 124 9.14 13.95 -7.36
C PRO A 124 7.84 14.63 -7.77
N LEU A 125 7.82 15.35 -8.89
CA LEU A 125 6.64 16.04 -9.39
C LEU A 125 5.49 15.07 -9.71
N TYR A 126 5.83 13.91 -10.24
CA TYR A 126 4.85 12.85 -10.49
C TYR A 126 4.23 12.33 -9.20
N LEU A 127 5.03 12.07 -8.17
CA LEU A 127 4.57 11.62 -6.86
C LEU A 127 3.69 12.66 -6.16
N GLU A 128 4.06 13.93 -6.26
CA GLU A 128 3.24 15.03 -5.73
C GLU A 128 1.87 15.10 -6.41
N ARG A 129 1.82 15.08 -7.73
CA ARG A 129 0.59 15.26 -8.51
C ARG A 129 -0.34 14.06 -8.44
N HIS A 130 0.22 12.84 -8.53
CA HIS A 130 -0.55 11.62 -8.70
C HIS A 130 -0.78 10.83 -7.41
N TYR A 131 0.03 11.10 -6.38
CA TYR A 131 -0.05 10.42 -5.08
C TYR A 131 -0.21 11.36 -3.90
N LEU A 132 -0.29 12.67 -4.13
CA LEU A 132 -0.41 13.70 -3.10
C LEU A 132 0.69 13.66 -2.05
N LEU A 133 1.90 13.24 -2.42
CA LEU A 133 3.04 13.31 -1.52
C LEU A 133 3.41 14.76 -1.28
N PRO A 134 3.69 15.15 -0.03
CA PRO A 134 4.34 16.42 0.22
C PRO A 134 5.72 16.49 -0.44
N HIS A 135 6.13 17.67 -0.89
CA HIS A 135 7.37 17.88 -1.64
C HIS A 135 8.61 17.23 -1.01
N GLY A 136 8.82 17.43 0.29
CA GLY A 136 9.98 16.87 0.98
C GLY A 136 10.00 15.34 0.98
N GLN A 137 8.83 14.68 1.12
CA GLN A 137 8.71 13.24 1.08
C GLN A 137 8.90 12.67 -0.34
N ALA A 138 8.43 13.39 -1.36
CA ALA A 138 8.65 13.01 -2.74
C ALA A 138 10.14 13.07 -3.12
N GLN A 139 10.84 14.11 -2.69
CA GLN A 139 12.29 14.24 -2.85
C GLN A 139 13.05 13.15 -2.08
N LEU A 140 12.73 12.95 -0.80
CA LEU A 140 13.37 11.93 0.04
C LEU A 140 13.21 10.54 -0.58
N LEU A 141 12.02 10.19 -1.04
CA LEU A 141 11.76 8.90 -1.67
C LEU A 141 12.58 8.71 -2.93
N THR A 142 12.69 9.75 -3.74
CA THR A 142 13.51 9.75 -4.96
C THR A 142 14.98 9.53 -4.63
N GLU A 143 15.54 10.28 -3.68
CA GLU A 143 16.93 10.12 -3.25
C GLU A 143 17.22 8.72 -2.72
N ILE A 144 16.33 8.14 -1.90
CA ILE A 144 16.47 6.78 -1.38
C ILE A 144 16.53 5.79 -2.55
N CYS A 145 15.63 5.91 -3.52
CA CYS A 145 15.60 5.01 -4.67
C CYS A 145 16.86 5.12 -5.54
N LEU A 146 17.37 6.32 -5.75
CA LEU A 146 18.61 6.53 -6.50
C LEU A 146 19.80 5.91 -5.79
N ARG A 147 19.93 6.10 -4.48
CA ARG A 147 20.98 5.47 -3.67
C ARG A 147 20.88 3.94 -3.70
N GLN A 148 19.67 3.40 -3.59
CA GLN A 148 19.46 1.95 -3.70
C GLN A 148 19.90 1.42 -5.06
N ARG A 149 19.63 2.12 -6.16
CA ARG A 149 20.06 1.73 -7.51
C ARG A 149 21.59 1.72 -7.67
N GLN A 150 22.27 2.59 -6.96
CA GLN A 150 23.76 2.62 -6.96
C GLN A 150 24.36 1.46 -6.16
N LEU A 151 23.70 1.08 -5.06
CA LEU A 151 24.21 0.05 -4.13
C LEU A 151 23.80 -1.38 -4.55
N LEU A 152 22.66 -1.51 -5.20
CA LEU A 152 22.13 -2.81 -5.62
C LEU A 152 22.44 -3.00 -7.11
N PRO A 153 23.41 -3.84 -7.47
CA PRO A 153 23.66 -4.15 -8.88
C PRO A 153 22.41 -4.77 -9.51
N ALA A 154 22.26 -4.53 -10.82
CA ALA A 154 21.15 -5.08 -11.59
C ALA A 154 21.02 -6.59 -11.37
N ALA A 155 19.90 -6.99 -10.75
CA ALA A 155 19.73 -8.33 -10.15
C ALA A 155 19.35 -9.43 -11.16
N GLU A 156 19.67 -9.29 -12.44
CA GLU A 156 19.23 -10.24 -13.49
C GLU A 156 19.72 -11.69 -13.26
N LYS A 157 20.75 -11.88 -12.42
CA LYS A 157 21.32 -13.21 -12.11
C LYS A 157 21.56 -13.45 -10.63
N GLN A 158 20.98 -12.64 -9.74
CA GLN A 158 21.19 -12.78 -8.30
C GLN A 158 19.91 -13.27 -7.61
N VAL A 159 20.09 -14.17 -6.64
CA VAL A 159 19.04 -14.66 -5.76
C VAL A 159 19.31 -14.12 -4.37
N GLY A 160 18.33 -13.41 -3.80
CA GLY A 160 18.38 -13.00 -2.40
C GLY A 160 17.86 -14.13 -1.50
N ILE A 161 18.61 -14.49 -0.46
CA ILE A 161 18.17 -15.43 0.57
C ILE A 161 17.86 -14.63 1.83
N TYR A 162 16.63 -14.73 2.32
CA TYR A 162 16.20 -14.15 3.58
C TYR A 162 15.97 -15.25 4.60
N ILE A 163 16.71 -15.20 5.73
CA ILE A 163 16.56 -16.12 6.85
C ILE A 163 15.89 -15.35 7.99
N GLY A 164 14.59 -15.64 8.23
CA GLY A 164 13.82 -15.02 9.29
C GLY A 164 13.88 -15.84 10.57
N ILE A 165 14.31 -15.22 11.69
CA ILE A 165 14.25 -15.85 13.02
C ILE A 165 13.01 -15.26 13.72
N PRO A 166 11.92 -16.06 13.95
CA PRO A 166 10.67 -15.57 14.51
C PRO A 166 10.67 -15.51 16.05
N PHE A 167 11.83 -15.39 16.65
CA PHE A 167 12.01 -15.34 18.10
C PHE A 167 12.78 -14.10 18.53
N CYS A 168 12.32 -13.48 19.62
CA CYS A 168 13.01 -12.36 20.26
C CYS A 168 13.21 -12.64 21.74
N PRO A 169 14.31 -12.13 22.35
CA PRO A 169 14.52 -12.26 23.79
C PRO A 169 13.39 -11.65 24.63
N THR A 170 12.82 -10.56 24.12
CA THR A 170 11.70 -9.84 24.74
C THR A 170 10.76 -9.32 23.65
N ARG A 171 9.51 -9.07 24.01
CA ARG A 171 8.54 -8.48 23.07
C ARG A 171 8.47 -6.97 23.29
N CYS A 172 8.86 -6.20 22.27
CA CYS A 172 8.69 -4.75 22.30
C CYS A 172 7.20 -4.36 22.31
N SER A 173 6.84 -3.31 23.08
CA SER A 173 5.45 -2.85 23.22
C SER A 173 4.79 -2.43 21.90
N TYR A 174 5.59 -2.02 20.93
CA TYR A 174 5.16 -1.58 19.59
C TYR A 174 5.31 -2.67 18.50
N CYS A 175 5.68 -3.90 18.85
CA CYS A 175 5.98 -4.94 17.86
C CYS A 175 4.72 -5.50 17.22
N SER A 176 4.63 -5.39 15.90
CA SER A 176 3.56 -5.97 15.08
C SER A 176 3.96 -7.30 14.41
N PHE A 177 5.22 -7.74 14.58
CA PHE A 177 5.66 -9.01 14.01
C PHE A 177 5.06 -10.20 14.77
N PRO A 178 4.66 -11.28 14.07
CA PRO A 178 4.22 -12.52 14.71
C PRO A 178 5.44 -13.27 15.26
N SER A 179 6.08 -12.71 16.29
CA SER A 179 7.25 -13.30 16.93
C SER A 179 6.92 -13.87 18.30
N GLY A 180 7.50 -15.03 18.60
CA GLY A 180 7.51 -15.64 19.94
C GLY A 180 8.70 -15.17 20.79
N ILE A 181 8.68 -15.52 22.08
CA ILE A 181 9.84 -15.40 22.95
C ILE A 181 10.79 -16.57 22.64
N VAL A 182 12.09 -16.30 22.66
CA VAL A 182 13.11 -17.35 22.46
C VAL A 182 12.89 -18.46 23.49
N PRO A 183 12.76 -19.73 23.08
CA PRO A 183 12.72 -20.85 24.02
C PRO A 183 14.00 -20.88 24.86
N LEU A 184 13.85 -21.10 26.15
CA LEU A 184 15.00 -21.20 27.08
C LEU A 184 15.73 -22.54 26.93
N GLU A 185 15.03 -23.57 26.42
CA GLU A 185 15.56 -24.90 26.22
C GLU A 185 16.49 -24.91 25.00
N GLU A 186 17.78 -25.17 25.20
CA GLU A 186 18.79 -25.25 24.14
C GLU A 186 18.41 -26.30 23.08
N GLU A 187 17.79 -27.38 23.46
CA GLU A 187 17.36 -28.44 22.55
C GLU A 187 16.34 -27.90 21.50
N LEU A 188 15.39 -27.06 21.91
CA LEU A 188 14.44 -26.44 20.99
C LEU A 188 15.11 -25.43 20.06
N GLN A 189 16.08 -24.66 20.57
CA GLN A 189 16.86 -23.74 19.75
C GLN A 189 17.66 -24.51 18.69
N GLN A 190 18.35 -25.58 19.10
CA GLN A 190 19.12 -26.41 18.19
C GLN A 190 18.23 -27.10 17.14
N LYS A 191 17.06 -27.57 17.55
CA LYS A 191 16.07 -28.16 16.64
C LYS A 191 15.61 -27.16 15.57
N PHE A 192 15.39 -25.91 15.94
CA PHE A 192 15.05 -24.84 15.00
C PHE A 192 16.18 -24.57 14.02
N LEU A 193 17.42 -24.45 14.49
CA LEU A 193 18.60 -24.27 13.63
C LEU A 193 18.75 -25.42 12.62
N ASN A 194 18.57 -26.66 13.08
CA ASN A 194 18.61 -27.83 12.20
C ASN A 194 17.53 -27.81 11.13
N PHE A 195 16.33 -27.29 11.43
CA PHE A 195 15.29 -27.08 10.41
C PHE A 195 15.70 -26.05 9.36
N ILE A 196 16.26 -24.91 9.78
CA ILE A 196 16.76 -23.89 8.84
C ILE A 196 17.82 -24.51 7.91
N GLU A 197 18.79 -25.24 8.47
CA GLU A 197 19.83 -25.90 7.69
C GLU A 197 19.25 -26.87 6.66
N GLN A 198 18.31 -27.72 7.08
CA GLN A 198 17.62 -28.65 6.18
C GLN A 198 16.85 -27.93 5.07
N ASP A 199 16.19 -26.82 5.38
CA ASP A 199 15.47 -26.04 4.39
C ASP A 199 16.44 -25.36 3.41
N MET A 200 17.56 -24.84 3.88
CA MET A 200 18.60 -24.27 3.01
C MET A 200 19.15 -25.32 2.03
N LEU A 201 19.35 -26.57 2.47
CA LEU A 201 19.79 -27.68 1.61
C LEU A 201 18.74 -28.06 0.56
N LYS A 202 17.46 -27.75 0.79
CA LYS A 202 16.36 -28.01 -0.15
C LYS A 202 16.13 -26.89 -1.15
N ILE A 203 16.57 -25.65 -0.88
CA ILE A 203 16.34 -24.48 -1.75
C ILE A 203 16.79 -24.75 -3.19
N GLY A 204 17.91 -25.42 -3.40
CA GLY A 204 18.38 -25.77 -4.74
C GLY A 204 17.53 -26.82 -5.48
N ARG A 205 16.60 -27.48 -4.80
CA ARG A 205 15.70 -28.50 -5.37
C ARG A 205 14.28 -27.98 -5.58
N ALA A 206 13.89 -26.94 -4.85
CA ALA A 206 12.63 -26.27 -5.09
C ALA A 206 12.73 -25.54 -6.43
N SER A 207 12.02 -26.04 -7.45
CA SER A 207 11.91 -25.31 -8.72
C SER A 207 11.41 -23.91 -8.41
N CYS A 208 12.05 -22.88 -8.98
CA CYS A 208 11.69 -21.47 -8.87
C CYS A 208 10.28 -21.16 -9.46
N ARG A 209 9.23 -21.85 -9.02
CA ARG A 209 7.87 -21.72 -9.54
C ARG A 209 6.98 -20.76 -8.77
N GLU A 210 7.40 -20.27 -7.63
CA GLU A 210 6.66 -19.24 -6.91
C GLU A 210 7.33 -17.87 -7.11
N ARG A 211 7.02 -17.27 -8.25
CA ARG A 211 7.11 -15.82 -8.38
C ARG A 211 5.85 -15.22 -7.77
N VAL A 212 5.98 -14.72 -6.58
CA VAL A 212 5.00 -13.84 -5.94
C VAL A 212 5.04 -12.45 -6.60
#